data_bad23a4e73d3b0957b4aa970f1e1a029
#
_entry.id   bad23a4e73d3b0957b4aa970f1e1a029
#
_cell.length_a   1.000
_cell.length_b   1.000
_cell.length_c   1.000
_cell.angle_alpha   90.00
_cell.angle_beta   90.00
_cell.angle_gamma   90.00
#
_symmetry.space_group_name_H-M   'P 1'
#
loop_
_entity.id
_entity.type
_entity.pdbx_description
1 polymer ?
#
loop_
_entity_poly.entity_id
_entity_poly.type
_entity_poly.pdbx_seq_one_letter_code
_entity_poly.pdbx_strand_id
1 'polypeptide(L)'
;MKNKSLNILVLVLLIACAGCSPKAKQAIEPSQVIVTSYPSSIGEAGVAVYLPEGYATSEKDYPVLYLLHGSGDDETGWLTKGKAKAILDSLITNNLCQPMIVVMPNGYLEQTGKYYTPESRLWMESTFEENFSQLIAWTEAHFRTYTDKSHRAIAGLSMGGFHTMHTAALLNQSFDYVGIFSALYVPHTKQPHSERIIEMSALALSDKPAYQQTEALLAQQFANPPQLYWIACGAEDFLYQDNVIY
;
A
#
# COMPACT_ATOMS: atom_id res chain seq x y z
N MET A 1 48.33 -20.49 -84.27
CA MET A 1 48.02 -19.16 -83.68
C MET A 1 46.87 -19.35 -82.70
N LYS A 2 47.15 -19.29 -81.41
CA LYS A 2 46.14 -19.59 -80.32
C LYS A 2 45.79 -18.31 -79.66
N ASN A 3 44.51 -17.91 -79.82
CA ASN A 3 43.91 -16.79 -79.05
C ASN A 3 43.74 -17.18 -77.58
N LYS A 4 44.30 -16.43 -76.69
CA LYS A 4 44.05 -16.51 -75.25
C LYS A 4 42.99 -15.46 -74.86
N SER A 5 41.80 -15.92 -74.52
CA SER A 5 40.72 -15.10 -73.95
C SER A 5 41.09 -14.72 -72.52
N LEU A 6 41.10 -13.47 -72.23
CA LEU A 6 41.29 -12.91 -70.87
C LEU A 6 39.95 -12.83 -70.17
N ASN A 7 39.70 -13.74 -69.21
CA ASN A 7 38.53 -13.67 -68.38
C ASN A 7 38.75 -12.60 -67.26
N ILE A 8 38.02 -11.49 -67.33
CA ILE A 8 37.97 -10.50 -66.28
C ILE A 8 36.91 -10.93 -65.31
N LEU A 9 37.37 -11.36 -64.14
CA LEU A 9 36.49 -11.70 -63.00
C LEU A 9 36.09 -10.40 -62.30
N VAL A 10 34.87 -9.93 -62.54
CA VAL A 10 34.31 -8.80 -61.82
C VAL A 10 33.82 -9.27 -60.46
N LEU A 11 34.56 -8.95 -59.38
CA LEU A 11 34.22 -9.21 -58.04
C LEU A 11 33.24 -8.10 -57.55
N VAL A 12 31.95 -8.40 -57.54
CA VAL A 12 30.93 -7.48 -56.96
C VAL A 12 30.97 -7.60 -55.46
N LEU A 13 31.55 -6.62 -54.77
CA LEU A 13 31.49 -6.48 -53.31
C LEU A 13 30.08 -6.00 -52.91
N LEU A 14 29.22 -6.91 -52.45
CA LEU A 14 27.99 -6.59 -51.78
C LEU A 14 28.32 -6.06 -50.37
N ILE A 15 28.38 -4.74 -50.20
CA ILE A 15 28.40 -4.09 -48.90
C ILE A 15 26.99 -4.24 -48.33
N ALA A 16 26.78 -5.21 -47.46
CA ALA A 16 25.57 -5.31 -46.63
C ALA A 16 25.60 -4.13 -45.65
N CYS A 17 24.94 -3.04 -46.02
CA CYS A 17 24.55 -2.02 -45.02
C CYS A 17 23.62 -2.68 -44.02
N ALA A 18 24.16 -3.11 -42.88
CA ALA A 18 23.34 -3.44 -41.72
C ALA A 18 22.60 -2.15 -41.31
N GLY A 19 21.39 -1.99 -41.86
CA GLY A 19 20.50 -0.89 -41.48
C GLY A 19 20.23 -1.01 -39.99
N CYS A 20 20.73 -0.04 -39.23
CA CYS A 20 20.28 0.21 -37.89
C CYS A 20 18.81 0.61 -38.01
N SER A 21 17.91 -0.35 -37.98
CA SER A 21 16.48 -0.05 -37.77
C SER A 21 16.37 0.66 -36.39
N PRO A 22 15.77 1.86 -36.32
CA PRO A 22 15.54 2.46 -35.03
C PRO A 22 14.75 1.47 -34.20
N LYS A 23 15.29 1.08 -33.04
CA LYS A 23 14.52 0.27 -32.06
C LYS A 23 13.19 0.99 -31.89
N ALA A 24 12.10 0.35 -32.31
CA ALA A 24 10.77 0.88 -32.07
C ALA A 24 10.68 1.21 -30.58
N LYS A 25 10.31 2.43 -30.24
CA LYS A 25 10.14 2.85 -28.87
C LYS A 25 9.07 1.93 -28.28
N GLN A 26 9.51 1.02 -27.42
CA GLN A 26 8.60 0.05 -26.83
C GLN A 26 7.49 0.83 -26.13
N ALA A 27 6.23 0.56 -26.47
CA ALA A 27 5.12 1.23 -25.84
C ALA A 27 5.20 0.97 -24.33
N ILE A 28 5.14 2.03 -23.55
CA ILE A 28 5.13 1.91 -22.09
C ILE A 28 3.79 1.34 -21.71
N GLU A 29 3.78 0.21 -21.01
CA GLU A 29 2.55 -0.43 -20.55
C GLU A 29 1.85 0.48 -19.52
N PRO A 30 0.53 0.69 -19.64
CA PRO A 30 -0.22 1.53 -18.74
C PRO A 30 -0.22 0.98 -17.31
N SER A 31 -0.49 1.82 -16.33
CA SER A 31 -0.72 1.41 -14.95
C SER A 31 -1.89 0.44 -14.85
N GLN A 32 -1.79 -0.52 -13.92
CA GLN A 32 -2.77 -1.60 -13.75
C GLN A 32 -3.31 -1.64 -12.33
N VAL A 33 -4.48 -2.21 -12.17
CA VAL A 33 -5.04 -2.60 -10.87
C VAL A 33 -5.38 -4.08 -10.93
N ILE A 34 -4.90 -4.82 -9.94
CA ILE A 34 -5.20 -6.24 -9.73
C ILE A 34 -6.07 -6.33 -8.48
N VAL A 35 -7.26 -6.92 -8.58
CA VAL A 35 -8.11 -7.26 -7.44
C VAL A 35 -8.03 -8.76 -7.25
N THR A 36 -7.59 -9.20 -6.08
CA THR A 36 -7.31 -10.61 -5.78
C THR A 36 -7.46 -10.88 -4.29
N SER A 37 -6.91 -11.98 -3.80
CA SER A 37 -6.80 -12.31 -2.38
C SER A 37 -5.38 -12.69 -2.00
N TYR A 38 -5.10 -12.65 -0.72
CA TYR A 38 -3.86 -13.16 -0.11
C TYR A 38 -4.19 -14.08 1.06
N PRO A 39 -3.34 -15.08 1.37
CA PRO A 39 -3.56 -15.96 2.50
C PRO A 39 -3.35 -15.22 3.82
N SER A 40 -4.32 -15.31 4.72
CA SER A 40 -4.25 -14.82 6.10
C SER A 40 -4.45 -15.97 7.10
N SER A 41 -4.28 -15.73 8.39
CA SER A 41 -4.49 -16.76 9.43
C SER A 41 -5.94 -17.27 9.51
N ILE A 42 -6.89 -16.51 8.95
CA ILE A 42 -8.33 -16.86 8.95
C ILE A 42 -8.84 -17.29 7.58
N GLY A 43 -7.98 -17.40 6.57
CA GLY A 43 -8.32 -17.77 5.19
C GLY A 43 -7.90 -16.72 4.18
N GLU A 44 -8.54 -16.71 3.02
CA GLU A 44 -8.27 -15.74 1.95
C GLU A 44 -8.85 -14.36 2.29
N ALA A 45 -8.02 -13.33 2.24
CA ALA A 45 -8.40 -11.94 2.47
C ALA A 45 -8.29 -11.12 1.17
N GLY A 46 -9.29 -10.26 0.90
CA GLY A 46 -9.31 -9.42 -0.29
C GLY A 46 -8.21 -8.37 -0.29
N VAL A 47 -7.64 -8.10 -1.47
CA VAL A 47 -6.65 -7.06 -1.68
C VAL A 47 -6.72 -6.51 -3.10
N ALA A 48 -6.61 -5.20 -3.26
CA ALA A 48 -6.39 -4.56 -4.55
C ALA A 48 -4.96 -4.00 -4.60
N VAL A 49 -4.28 -4.19 -5.73
CA VAL A 49 -2.90 -3.75 -5.92
C VAL A 49 -2.83 -2.87 -7.17
N TYR A 50 -2.38 -1.63 -6.98
CA TYR A 50 -2.02 -0.74 -8.08
C TYR A 50 -0.56 -0.95 -8.44
N LEU A 51 -0.30 -1.13 -9.73
CA LEU A 51 1.02 -1.21 -10.34
C LEU A 51 1.23 0.01 -11.24
N PRO A 52 2.34 0.75 -11.10
CA PRO A 52 2.57 1.97 -11.89
C PRO A 52 2.82 1.69 -13.36
N GLU A 53 2.67 2.72 -14.19
CA GLU A 53 3.01 2.68 -15.61
C GLU A 53 4.43 2.11 -15.82
N GLY A 54 4.58 1.22 -16.79
CA GLY A 54 5.84 0.57 -17.13
C GLY A 54 6.28 -0.54 -16.19
N TYR A 55 5.48 -0.88 -15.15
CA TYR A 55 5.84 -1.97 -14.23
C TYR A 55 6.08 -3.30 -14.95
N ALA A 56 5.22 -3.69 -15.90
CA ALA A 56 5.31 -4.98 -16.58
C ALA A 56 6.60 -5.16 -17.41
N THR A 57 7.19 -4.06 -17.88
CA THR A 57 8.41 -4.06 -18.71
C THR A 57 9.66 -3.65 -17.94
N SER A 58 9.55 -3.34 -16.65
CA SER A 58 10.64 -2.92 -15.78
C SER A 58 11.20 -4.11 -14.99
N GLU A 59 12.50 -4.11 -14.77
CA GLU A 59 13.20 -5.04 -13.84
C GLU A 59 13.50 -4.39 -12.49
N LYS A 60 13.03 -3.15 -12.27
CA LYS A 60 13.30 -2.39 -11.03
C LYS A 60 12.41 -2.84 -9.90
N ASP A 61 12.90 -2.69 -8.68
CA ASP A 61 12.08 -2.74 -7.48
C ASP A 61 11.39 -1.39 -7.25
N TYR A 62 10.27 -1.43 -6.55
CA TYR A 62 9.42 -0.27 -6.29
C TYR A 62 9.17 -0.11 -4.79
N PRO A 63 9.08 1.13 -4.28
CA PRO A 63 8.57 1.36 -2.94
C PRO A 63 7.08 0.98 -2.85
N VAL A 64 6.63 0.65 -1.64
CA VAL A 64 5.27 0.18 -1.39
C VAL A 64 4.54 1.12 -0.43
N LEU A 65 3.34 1.51 -0.81
CA LEU A 65 2.36 2.14 0.08
C LEU A 65 1.24 1.13 0.38
N TYR A 66 1.05 0.79 1.64
CA TYR A 66 -0.15 0.12 2.13
C TYR A 66 -1.19 1.19 2.47
N LEU A 67 -2.35 1.16 1.80
CA LEU A 67 -3.38 2.21 1.90
C LEU A 67 -4.70 1.62 2.39
N LEU A 68 -5.06 1.93 3.64
CA LEU A 68 -6.13 1.30 4.37
C LEU A 68 -7.43 2.10 4.30
N HIS A 69 -8.53 1.42 3.96
CA HIS A 69 -9.85 2.03 3.79
C HIS A 69 -10.55 2.32 5.12
N GLY A 70 -11.55 3.19 5.12
CA GLY A 70 -12.41 3.48 6.25
C GLY A 70 -13.52 2.46 6.44
N SER A 71 -14.20 2.53 7.58
CA SER A 71 -15.34 1.66 7.90
C SER A 71 -16.43 1.75 6.83
N GLY A 72 -17.01 0.60 6.47
CA GLY A 72 -18.05 0.47 5.44
C GLY A 72 -17.53 0.40 4.00
N ASP A 73 -16.22 0.34 3.81
CA ASP A 73 -15.55 0.09 2.52
C ASP A 73 -14.92 -1.31 2.48
N ASP A 74 -14.25 -1.60 1.39
CA ASP A 74 -13.48 -2.81 1.14
C ASP A 74 -12.15 -2.46 0.42
N GLU A 75 -11.43 -3.46 -0.07
CA GLU A 75 -10.17 -3.30 -0.82
C GLU A 75 -10.30 -2.40 -2.05
N THR A 76 -11.51 -2.17 -2.56
CA THR A 76 -11.77 -1.32 -3.74
C THR A 76 -12.17 0.12 -3.39
N GLY A 77 -12.39 0.43 -2.12
CA GLY A 77 -12.92 1.71 -1.66
C GLY A 77 -12.07 2.91 -2.12
N TRP A 78 -10.75 2.81 -2.00
CA TRP A 78 -9.83 3.84 -2.50
C TRP A 78 -9.85 4.01 -4.02
N LEU A 79 -10.13 2.95 -4.77
CA LEU A 79 -10.25 2.99 -6.23
C LEU A 79 -11.55 3.64 -6.67
N THR A 80 -12.65 3.27 -6.05
CA THR A 80 -14.02 3.67 -6.45
C THR A 80 -14.38 5.05 -5.92
N LYS A 81 -14.23 5.29 -4.64
CA LYS A 81 -14.55 6.56 -3.96
C LYS A 81 -13.36 7.53 -3.98
N GLY A 82 -12.16 7.05 -3.63
CA GLY A 82 -10.94 7.84 -3.53
C GLY A 82 -10.27 8.17 -4.87
N LYS A 83 -10.67 7.51 -5.97
CA LYS A 83 -10.06 7.71 -7.30
C LYS A 83 -8.54 7.51 -7.31
N ALA A 84 -8.02 6.65 -6.43
CA ALA A 84 -6.58 6.50 -6.16
C ALA A 84 -5.78 6.24 -7.44
N LYS A 85 -6.26 5.36 -8.34
CA LYS A 85 -5.56 5.10 -9.61
C LYS A 85 -5.34 6.37 -10.43
N ALA A 86 -6.39 7.16 -10.64
CA ALA A 86 -6.29 8.37 -11.47
C ALA A 86 -5.38 9.44 -10.84
N ILE A 87 -5.41 9.55 -9.50
CA ILE A 87 -4.55 10.47 -8.75
C ILE A 87 -3.09 10.02 -8.85
N LEU A 88 -2.79 8.74 -8.62
CA LEU A 88 -1.45 8.18 -8.71
C LEU A 88 -0.88 8.33 -10.12
N ASP A 89 -1.66 7.98 -11.15
CA ASP A 89 -1.25 8.15 -12.56
C ASP A 89 -0.90 9.62 -12.84
N SER A 90 -1.73 10.56 -12.39
CA SER A 90 -1.47 11.99 -12.56
C SER A 90 -0.22 12.45 -11.84
N LEU A 91 -0.04 12.06 -10.57
CA LEU A 91 1.12 12.47 -9.77
C LEU A 91 2.42 11.91 -10.35
N ILE A 92 2.44 10.64 -10.75
CA ILE A 92 3.61 9.97 -11.33
C ILE A 92 3.96 10.58 -12.69
N THR A 93 2.97 10.76 -13.58
CA THR A 93 3.19 11.33 -14.93
C THR A 93 3.72 12.77 -14.86
N ASN A 94 3.29 13.55 -13.86
CA ASN A 94 3.77 14.91 -13.65
C ASN A 94 5.04 15.00 -12.79
N ASN A 95 5.67 13.87 -12.44
CA ASN A 95 6.87 13.79 -11.58
C ASN A 95 6.68 14.44 -10.20
N LEU A 96 5.45 14.42 -9.66
CA LEU A 96 5.12 14.91 -8.31
C LEU A 96 5.30 13.84 -7.25
N CYS A 97 5.34 12.57 -7.64
CA CYS A 97 5.78 11.45 -6.81
C CYS A 97 6.54 10.41 -7.65
N GLN A 98 7.34 9.59 -6.99
CA GLN A 98 8.00 8.48 -7.63
C GLN A 98 7.00 7.35 -7.93
N PRO A 99 7.23 6.55 -8.99
CA PRO A 99 6.46 5.34 -9.22
C PRO A 99 6.53 4.39 -8.02
N MET A 100 5.37 3.90 -7.57
CA MET A 100 5.25 3.01 -6.41
C MET A 100 4.14 1.99 -6.63
N ILE A 101 4.23 0.88 -5.92
CA ILE A 101 3.14 -0.08 -5.76
C ILE A 101 2.25 0.40 -4.63
N VAL A 102 0.91 0.34 -4.82
CA VAL A 102 -0.03 0.63 -3.74
C VAL A 102 -0.88 -0.59 -3.46
N VAL A 103 -0.80 -1.09 -2.24
CA VAL A 103 -1.52 -2.28 -1.75
C VAL A 103 -2.67 -1.82 -0.87
N MET A 104 -3.88 -2.16 -1.26
CA MET A 104 -5.12 -1.78 -0.60
C MET A 104 -5.80 -3.05 -0.08
N PRO A 105 -5.53 -3.48 1.16
CA PRO A 105 -6.15 -4.67 1.72
C PRO A 105 -7.56 -4.39 2.21
N ASN A 106 -8.39 -5.43 2.28
CA ASN A 106 -9.61 -5.40 3.06
C ASN A 106 -9.26 -5.42 4.55
N GLY A 107 -9.73 -4.41 5.30
CA GLY A 107 -9.47 -4.26 6.74
C GLY A 107 -10.31 -5.20 7.62
N TYR A 108 -11.28 -5.90 7.05
CA TYR A 108 -12.12 -6.86 7.74
C TYR A 108 -11.59 -8.27 7.49
N LEU A 109 -10.77 -8.79 8.42
CA LEU A 109 -10.24 -10.16 8.31
C LEU A 109 -11.21 -11.22 8.84
N GLU A 110 -12.50 -11.02 8.67
CA GLU A 110 -13.50 -12.03 8.99
C GLU A 110 -14.25 -12.52 7.75
N GLN A 111 -14.37 -13.83 7.62
CA GLN A 111 -15.03 -14.52 6.50
C GLN A 111 -16.53 -14.25 6.38
N THR A 112 -17.12 -13.40 7.19
CA THR A 112 -18.58 -13.37 7.32
C THR A 112 -19.29 -12.57 6.23
N GLY A 113 -18.59 -11.82 5.38
CA GLY A 113 -19.22 -10.96 4.38
C GLY A 113 -20.25 -10.00 4.98
N LYS A 114 -20.26 -9.86 6.29
CA LYS A 114 -21.16 -8.98 7.01
C LYS A 114 -20.52 -7.61 7.06
N TYR A 115 -21.08 -6.71 6.30
CA TYR A 115 -20.81 -5.29 6.42
C TYR A 115 -20.99 -4.85 7.88
N TYR A 116 -20.14 -3.91 8.27
CA TYR A 116 -20.26 -3.24 9.54
C TYR A 116 -21.72 -2.80 9.78
N THR A 117 -22.35 -3.37 10.79
CA THR A 117 -23.47 -2.76 11.44
C THR A 117 -22.98 -2.08 12.72
N PRO A 118 -23.64 -1.03 13.23
CA PRO A 118 -23.26 -0.42 14.52
C PRO A 118 -23.14 -1.44 15.66
N GLU A 119 -23.84 -2.57 15.54
CA GLU A 119 -23.83 -3.68 16.49
C GLU A 119 -22.68 -4.67 16.25
N SER A 120 -22.16 -4.77 14.99
CA SER A 120 -21.03 -5.64 14.67
C SER A 120 -19.71 -4.88 14.79
N ARG A 121 -19.20 -4.70 15.96
CA ARG A 121 -17.90 -4.08 16.25
C ARG A 121 -16.72 -4.91 15.75
N LEU A 122 -16.98 -5.74 14.74
CA LEU A 122 -16.14 -6.84 14.25
C LEU A 122 -14.74 -6.41 13.76
N TRP A 123 -14.60 -5.18 13.25
CA TRP A 123 -13.30 -4.72 12.80
C TRP A 123 -12.28 -4.49 13.94
N MET A 124 -12.74 -4.15 15.15
CA MET A 124 -11.88 -4.07 16.35
C MET A 124 -11.53 -5.45 16.90
N GLU A 125 -12.36 -6.45 16.62
CA GLU A 125 -12.10 -7.83 16.96
C GLU A 125 -11.27 -8.54 15.88
N SER A 126 -11.02 -7.85 14.76
CA SER A 126 -10.24 -8.41 13.67
C SER A 126 -8.78 -8.66 14.09
N THR A 127 -8.16 -9.62 13.45
CA THR A 127 -6.74 -9.92 13.63
C THR A 127 -5.88 -9.23 12.56
N PHE A 128 -6.36 -8.08 12.08
CA PHE A 128 -5.75 -7.40 10.93
C PHE A 128 -4.30 -7.00 11.19
N GLU A 129 -4.03 -6.40 12.36
CA GLU A 129 -2.70 -5.94 12.72
C GLU A 129 -1.71 -7.09 12.88
N GLU A 130 -2.14 -8.17 13.53
CA GLU A 130 -1.32 -9.36 13.76
C GLU A 130 -1.02 -10.11 12.46
N ASN A 131 -1.93 -10.03 11.49
CA ASN A 131 -1.76 -10.65 10.17
C ASN A 131 -1.02 -9.77 9.16
N PHE A 132 -0.75 -8.52 9.46
CA PHE A 132 -0.18 -7.58 8.50
C PHE A 132 1.21 -7.99 7.99
N SER A 133 1.99 -8.66 8.82
CA SER A 133 3.28 -9.23 8.40
C SER A 133 3.14 -10.27 7.28
N GLN A 134 2.04 -11.01 7.24
CA GLN A 134 1.73 -11.97 6.17
C GLN A 134 1.41 -11.23 4.86
N LEU A 135 0.68 -10.10 4.92
CA LEU A 135 0.42 -9.26 3.77
C LEU A 135 1.72 -8.67 3.21
N ILE A 136 2.63 -8.21 4.07
CA ILE A 136 3.96 -7.72 3.64
C ILE A 136 4.70 -8.85 2.92
N ALA A 137 4.83 -10.02 3.54
CA ALA A 137 5.54 -11.16 2.96
C ALA A 137 4.91 -11.61 1.63
N TRP A 138 3.59 -11.64 1.55
CA TRP A 138 2.88 -11.95 0.30
C TRP A 138 3.17 -10.92 -0.79
N THR A 139 3.14 -9.63 -0.45
CA THR A 139 3.45 -8.54 -1.40
C THR A 139 4.86 -8.68 -1.96
N GLU A 140 5.84 -8.92 -1.11
CA GLU A 140 7.24 -9.08 -1.49
C GLU A 140 7.49 -10.36 -2.33
N ALA A 141 6.71 -11.41 -2.10
CA ALA A 141 6.80 -12.65 -2.89
C ALA A 141 6.18 -12.54 -4.30
N HIS A 142 5.22 -11.62 -4.51
CA HIS A 142 4.45 -11.53 -5.75
C HIS A 142 4.81 -10.32 -6.61
N PHE A 143 5.44 -9.29 -6.03
CA PHE A 143 5.76 -8.05 -6.72
C PHE A 143 7.22 -7.64 -6.50
N ARG A 144 7.79 -6.92 -7.46
CA ARG A 144 9.13 -6.36 -7.33
C ARG A 144 9.12 -5.16 -6.40
N THR A 145 9.52 -5.37 -5.15
CA THR A 145 9.48 -4.37 -4.10
C THR A 145 10.82 -4.25 -3.40
N TYR A 146 11.16 -3.04 -2.96
CA TYR A 146 12.15 -2.91 -1.91
C TYR A 146 11.61 -3.52 -0.62
N THR A 147 12.47 -4.19 0.15
CA THR A 147 12.07 -4.92 1.37
C THR A 147 12.43 -4.20 2.67
N ASP A 148 13.16 -3.09 2.58
CA ASP A 148 13.54 -2.28 3.72
C ASP A 148 12.47 -1.25 4.09
N LYS A 149 12.49 -0.79 5.35
CA LYS A 149 11.50 0.14 5.89
C LYS A 149 11.53 1.53 5.23
N SER A 150 12.69 1.94 4.69
CA SER A 150 12.86 3.26 4.06
C SER A 150 12.12 3.39 2.73
N HIS A 151 11.64 2.26 2.19
CA HIS A 151 10.83 2.19 0.97
C HIS A 151 9.41 1.68 1.25
N ARG A 152 9.00 1.66 2.52
CA ARG A 152 7.67 1.17 2.88
C ARG A 152 6.89 2.20 3.67
N ALA A 153 5.68 2.48 3.19
CA ALA A 153 4.72 3.39 3.79
C ALA A 153 3.44 2.64 4.18
N ILE A 154 2.79 3.13 5.23
CA ILE A 154 1.43 2.73 5.60
C ILE A 154 0.60 3.99 5.85
N ALA A 155 -0.62 4.03 5.32
CA ALA A 155 -1.53 5.14 5.56
C ALA A 155 -2.98 4.66 5.57
N GLY A 156 -3.86 5.37 6.29
CA GLY A 156 -5.25 4.99 6.35
C GLY A 156 -6.19 6.08 6.86
N LEU A 157 -7.46 5.93 6.53
CA LEU A 157 -8.54 6.86 6.87
C LEU A 157 -9.49 6.22 7.88
N SER A 158 -9.86 6.94 8.93
CA SER A 158 -10.87 6.52 9.93
C SER A 158 -10.50 5.17 10.56
N MET A 159 -11.27 4.10 10.37
CA MET A 159 -10.90 2.73 10.74
C MET A 159 -9.51 2.36 10.22
N GLY A 160 -9.21 2.66 8.93
CA GLY A 160 -7.89 2.42 8.36
C GLY A 160 -6.78 3.23 9.03
N GLY A 161 -7.09 4.43 9.53
CA GLY A 161 -6.17 5.23 10.35
C GLY A 161 -5.88 4.57 11.70
N PHE A 162 -6.90 4.02 12.35
CA PHE A 162 -6.76 3.22 13.56
C PHE A 162 -5.87 1.99 13.30
N HIS A 163 -6.15 1.21 12.27
CA HIS A 163 -5.32 0.07 11.87
C HIS A 163 -3.89 0.48 11.54
N THR A 164 -3.71 1.63 10.85
CA THR A 164 -2.38 2.18 10.52
C THR A 164 -1.55 2.43 11.77
N MET A 165 -2.13 3.11 12.76
CA MET A 165 -1.45 3.43 14.02
C MET A 165 -1.00 2.17 14.75
N HIS A 166 -1.91 1.21 14.94
CA HIS A 166 -1.62 -0.01 15.70
C HIS A 166 -0.66 -0.94 14.93
N THR A 167 -0.84 -1.08 13.62
CA THR A 167 0.07 -1.87 12.78
C THR A 167 1.47 -1.29 12.78
N ALA A 168 1.61 0.03 12.61
CA ALA A 168 2.92 0.68 12.60
C ALA A 168 3.62 0.59 13.96
N ALA A 169 2.87 0.65 15.06
CA ALA A 169 3.43 0.48 16.40
C ALA A 169 3.84 -0.98 16.67
N LEU A 170 3.00 -1.95 16.28
CA LEU A 170 3.26 -3.39 16.45
C LEU A 170 4.47 -3.83 15.60
N LEU A 171 4.54 -3.36 14.35
CA LEU A 171 5.61 -3.64 13.40
C LEU A 171 6.58 -2.45 13.27
N ASN A 172 7.07 -1.95 14.40
CA ASN A 172 7.78 -0.68 14.54
C ASN A 172 9.09 -0.53 13.74
N GLN A 173 9.58 -1.61 13.12
CA GLN A 173 10.75 -1.61 12.24
C GLN A 173 10.37 -1.86 10.76
N SER A 174 9.08 -1.78 10.43
CA SER A 174 8.60 -2.12 9.07
C SER A 174 8.29 -0.90 8.21
N PHE A 175 8.07 0.28 8.80
CA PHE A 175 7.62 1.47 8.07
C PHE A 175 8.43 2.71 8.48
N ASP A 176 8.89 3.47 7.49
CA ASP A 176 9.50 4.79 7.69
C ASP A 176 8.54 5.94 7.37
N TYR A 177 7.37 5.65 6.78
CA TYR A 177 6.35 6.64 6.45
C TYR A 177 5.01 6.16 6.95
N VAL A 178 4.42 6.93 7.86
CA VAL A 178 3.14 6.62 8.51
C VAL A 178 2.18 7.80 8.32
N GLY A 179 1.00 7.55 7.75
CA GLY A 179 -0.04 8.57 7.51
C GLY A 179 -1.36 8.20 8.17
N ILE A 180 -1.82 8.97 9.15
CA ILE A 180 -3.03 8.72 9.92
C ILE A 180 -4.02 9.84 9.63
N PHE A 181 -5.16 9.49 9.00
CA PHE A 181 -6.15 10.47 8.54
C PHE A 181 -7.47 10.26 9.25
N SER A 182 -7.95 11.29 9.98
CA SER A 182 -9.24 11.27 10.69
C SER A 182 -9.46 9.95 11.43
N ALA A 183 -8.45 9.48 12.16
CA ALA A 183 -8.47 8.19 12.83
C ALA A 183 -9.27 8.24 14.12
N LEU A 184 -9.87 7.12 14.46
CA LEU A 184 -10.34 6.92 15.81
C LEU A 184 -9.14 6.62 16.71
N TYR A 185 -8.94 7.42 17.75
CA TYR A 185 -7.98 7.14 18.81
C TYR A 185 -8.71 6.80 20.09
N VAL A 186 -8.36 5.67 20.70
CA VAL A 186 -8.92 5.24 21.98
C VAL A 186 -7.82 5.22 23.03
N PRO A 187 -7.64 6.30 23.78
CA PRO A 187 -6.64 6.35 24.84
C PRO A 187 -7.06 5.48 26.01
N HIS A 188 -6.16 4.64 26.51
CA HIS A 188 -6.38 3.84 27.72
C HIS A 188 -6.52 4.69 28.99
N THR A 189 -6.01 5.91 28.99
CA THR A 189 -5.81 6.73 30.19
C THR A 189 -6.64 8.01 30.25
N LYS A 190 -7.32 8.39 29.15
CA LYS A 190 -8.10 9.64 29.09
C LYS A 190 -9.57 9.35 28.87
N GLN A 191 -10.43 10.13 29.50
CA GLN A 191 -11.88 10.05 29.29
C GLN A 191 -12.20 10.38 27.83
N PRO A 192 -12.86 9.49 27.09
CA PRO A 192 -13.27 9.75 25.71
C PRO A 192 -14.32 10.84 25.66
N HIS A 193 -14.33 11.63 24.57
CA HIS A 193 -15.21 12.79 24.42
C HIS A 193 -16.64 12.46 23.96
N SER A 194 -16.91 11.23 23.52
CA SER A 194 -18.25 10.80 23.11
C SER A 194 -18.65 9.44 23.67
N GLU A 195 -19.97 9.22 23.88
CA GLU A 195 -20.49 7.91 24.30
C GLU A 195 -20.09 6.78 23.35
N ARG A 196 -20.05 7.07 22.03
CA ARG A 196 -19.63 6.13 21.01
C ARG A 196 -18.17 5.68 21.20
N ILE A 197 -17.29 6.60 21.59
CA ILE A 197 -15.90 6.32 21.89
C ILE A 197 -15.76 5.54 23.19
N ILE A 198 -16.61 5.80 24.19
CA ILE A 198 -16.66 5.02 25.43
C ILE A 198 -16.96 3.55 25.14
N GLU A 199 -17.97 3.28 24.30
CA GLU A 199 -18.31 1.91 23.89
C GLU A 199 -17.17 1.24 23.12
N MET A 200 -16.51 1.98 22.23
CA MET A 200 -15.37 1.49 21.46
C MET A 200 -14.14 1.29 22.34
N SER A 201 -13.94 2.14 23.37
CA SER A 201 -12.88 1.99 24.37
C SER A 201 -13.00 0.71 25.18
N ALA A 202 -14.22 0.29 25.50
CA ALA A 202 -14.45 -0.98 26.19
C ALA A 202 -14.01 -2.21 25.38
N LEU A 203 -14.00 -2.08 24.04
CA LEU A 203 -13.49 -3.12 23.13
C LEU A 203 -11.98 -3.04 22.92
N ALA A 204 -11.42 -1.84 22.95
CA ALA A 204 -9.97 -1.65 22.86
C ALA A 204 -9.23 -2.18 24.10
N LEU A 205 -9.95 -2.41 25.19
CA LEU A 205 -9.50 -3.18 26.36
C LEU A 205 -9.59 -4.70 26.12
N SER A 206 -9.91 -5.12 24.89
CA SER A 206 -9.86 -6.55 24.50
C SER A 206 -8.47 -7.12 24.74
N ASP A 207 -8.39 -8.45 24.90
CA ASP A 207 -7.14 -9.17 25.19
C ASP A 207 -6.08 -9.15 24.07
N LYS A 208 -6.23 -8.27 23.07
CA LYS A 208 -5.29 -8.14 21.94
C LYS A 208 -4.07 -7.32 22.31
N PRO A 209 -2.86 -7.88 22.20
CA PRO A 209 -1.61 -7.18 22.55
C PRO A 209 -1.43 -5.85 21.80
N ALA A 210 -1.87 -5.77 20.54
CA ALA A 210 -1.79 -4.56 19.73
C ALA A 210 -2.52 -3.37 20.37
N TYR A 211 -3.60 -3.62 21.14
CA TYR A 211 -4.39 -2.56 21.77
C TYR A 211 -4.01 -2.32 23.22
N GLN A 212 -3.75 -3.38 24.00
CA GLN A 212 -3.38 -3.26 25.42
C GLN A 212 -2.03 -2.59 25.63
N GLN A 213 -1.11 -2.72 24.67
CA GLN A 213 0.27 -2.24 24.78
C GLN A 213 0.54 -1.02 23.89
N THR A 214 -0.50 -0.33 23.39
CA THR A 214 -0.35 0.75 22.41
C THR A 214 0.70 1.80 22.85
N GLU A 215 0.63 2.29 24.08
CA GLU A 215 1.60 3.32 24.57
C GLU A 215 3.02 2.77 24.62
N ALA A 216 3.22 1.52 25.06
CA ALA A 216 4.54 0.89 25.10
C ALA A 216 5.10 0.63 23.70
N LEU A 217 4.25 0.21 22.76
CA LEU A 217 4.60 -0.03 21.37
C LEU A 217 4.95 1.29 20.66
N LEU A 218 4.19 2.35 20.90
CA LEU A 218 4.51 3.70 20.40
C LEU A 218 5.83 4.20 20.96
N ALA A 219 6.07 4.03 22.26
CA ALA A 219 7.35 4.40 22.85
C ALA A 219 8.54 3.66 22.22
N GLN A 220 8.38 2.38 21.90
CA GLN A 220 9.37 1.58 21.16
C GLN A 220 9.56 2.09 19.72
N GLN A 221 8.47 2.41 19.02
CA GLN A 221 8.51 2.96 17.67
C GLN A 221 9.28 4.27 17.63
N PHE A 222 9.01 5.17 18.59
CA PHE A 222 9.65 6.48 18.65
C PHE A 222 11.07 6.47 19.29
N ALA A 223 11.51 5.33 19.83
CA ALA A 223 12.94 5.13 20.16
C ALA A 223 13.81 5.04 18.88
N ASN A 224 13.24 4.59 17.74
CA ASN A 224 13.82 4.65 16.40
C ASN A 224 12.74 5.14 15.42
N PRO A 225 12.45 6.45 15.41
CA PRO A 225 11.26 6.99 14.79
C PRO A 225 11.25 6.79 13.28
N PRO A 226 10.05 6.67 12.67
CA PRO A 226 9.92 6.73 11.22
C PRO A 226 10.38 8.10 10.69
N GLN A 227 10.75 8.18 9.43
CA GLN A 227 11.14 9.44 8.78
C GLN A 227 9.97 10.43 8.69
N LEU A 228 8.75 9.91 8.57
CA LEU A 228 7.53 10.69 8.59
C LEU A 228 6.46 9.98 9.42
N TYR A 229 5.92 10.68 10.42
CA TYR A 229 4.71 10.28 11.13
C TYR A 229 3.72 11.43 11.04
N TRP A 230 2.74 11.31 10.13
CA TRP A 230 1.83 12.40 9.80
C TRP A 230 0.42 12.07 10.24
N ILE A 231 -0.14 12.96 11.08
CA ILE A 231 -1.52 12.88 11.55
C ILE A 231 -2.26 14.09 10.97
N ALA A 232 -3.41 13.84 10.35
CA ALA A 232 -4.24 14.89 9.79
C ALA A 232 -5.73 14.58 10.03
N CYS A 233 -6.45 15.61 10.49
CA CYS A 233 -7.89 15.57 10.68
C CYS A 233 -8.50 16.91 10.31
N GLY A 234 -9.65 16.91 9.64
CA GLY A 234 -10.36 18.14 9.32
C GLY A 234 -10.88 18.81 10.60
N ALA A 235 -10.82 20.15 10.68
CA ALA A 235 -11.31 20.90 11.85
C ALA A 235 -12.81 20.73 12.11
N GLU A 236 -13.57 20.40 11.07
CA GLU A 236 -15.02 20.13 11.14
C GLU A 236 -15.33 18.62 11.25
N ASP A 237 -14.29 17.77 11.34
CA ASP A 237 -14.47 16.32 11.46
C ASP A 237 -14.94 15.96 12.88
N PHE A 238 -15.90 15.03 12.98
CA PHE A 238 -16.40 14.57 14.28
C PHE A 238 -15.34 13.87 15.14
N LEU A 239 -14.24 13.38 14.54
CA LEU A 239 -13.09 12.81 15.22
C LEU A 239 -11.98 13.84 15.53
N TYR A 240 -12.19 15.13 15.23
CA TYR A 240 -11.16 16.15 15.41
C TYR A 240 -10.61 16.20 16.83
N GLN A 241 -11.51 16.19 17.84
CA GLN A 241 -11.10 16.27 19.24
C GLN A 241 -10.28 15.05 19.68
N ASP A 242 -10.58 13.88 19.13
CA ASP A 242 -9.84 12.65 19.41
C ASP A 242 -8.46 12.68 18.79
N ASN A 243 -8.33 13.27 17.59
CA ASN A 243 -7.03 13.43 16.91
C ASN A 243 -6.15 14.52 17.53
N VAL A 244 -6.72 15.53 18.20
CA VAL A 244 -5.93 16.56 18.91
C VAL A 244 -5.33 16.02 20.21
N ILE A 245 -5.92 14.99 20.79
CA ILE A 245 -5.44 14.36 22.05
C ILE A 245 -4.28 13.38 21.75
N TYR A 246 -4.27 12.81 20.57
CA TYR A 246 -3.22 11.90 20.10
C TYR A 246 -1.89 12.62 19.84
#